data_72526ade842d86d9261ea2f236bbd642
#
_entry.id   72526ade842d86d9261ea2f236bbd642
#
_cell.length_a   1.000
_cell.length_b   1.000
_cell.length_c   1.000
_cell.angle_alpha   90.00
_cell.angle_beta   90.00
_cell.angle_gamma   90.00
#
_symmetry.space_group_name_H-M   'P 1'
#
loop_
_entity.id
_entity.type
_entity.pdbx_description
1 polymer ?
#
loop_
_entity_poly.entity_id
_entity_poly.type
_entity_poly.pdbx_seq_one_letter_code
_entity_poly.pdbx_strand_id
1 'polypeptide(L)'
;GEYYAQLMVVAELVFKKYAIETNQLDFDQAEQLMIRFNTYIQEAIHYNNRVLIEKSPIVTLCQAIITKITENKFPVVPRNAQIDDARHYILEDAEKWYIRQGDILTMKNEYEVENGIKRVEVTAARLAKDLCDKEIAMPCDEGKTHRYAKKIGKYRYVVIDKMKLNQVANL
;
A
#
# COMPACT_ATOMS: atom_id res chain seq x y z
N GLY A 1 -4.28 -17.29 7.90
CA GLY A 1 -4.48 -18.11 9.07
C GLY A 1 -4.98 -19.52 8.82
N GLU A 2 -6.13 -19.72 8.21
CA GLU A 2 -6.78 -21.04 8.11
C GLU A 2 -5.97 -22.06 7.30
N TYR A 3 -5.47 -21.69 6.14
CA TYR A 3 -4.63 -22.57 5.30
C TYR A 3 -3.32 -22.98 5.98
N TYR A 4 -2.71 -22.08 6.75
CA TYR A 4 -1.52 -22.42 7.54
C TYR A 4 -1.82 -23.50 8.57
N ALA A 5 -2.91 -23.34 9.32
CA ALA A 5 -3.32 -24.33 10.31
C ALA A 5 -3.58 -25.71 9.66
N GLN A 6 -4.23 -25.75 8.50
CA GLN A 6 -4.47 -26.97 7.75
C GLN A 6 -3.16 -27.64 7.30
N LEU A 7 -2.20 -26.86 6.77
CA LEU A 7 -0.90 -27.37 6.36
C LEU A 7 -0.11 -27.96 7.54
N MET A 8 -0.17 -27.32 8.71
CA MET A 8 0.50 -27.83 9.90
C MET A 8 -0.13 -29.13 10.41
N VAL A 9 -1.46 -29.25 10.37
CA VAL A 9 -2.15 -30.51 10.73
C VAL A 9 -1.76 -31.64 9.78
N VAL A 10 -1.71 -31.39 8.47
CA VAL A 10 -1.28 -32.40 7.48
C VAL A 10 0.17 -32.81 7.71
N ALA A 11 1.07 -31.85 7.96
CA ALA A 11 2.47 -32.15 8.25
C ALA A 11 2.63 -33.00 9.52
N GLU A 12 1.88 -32.70 10.56
CA GLU A 12 1.88 -33.49 11.80
C GLU A 12 1.41 -34.93 11.58
N LEU A 13 0.34 -35.12 10.81
CA LEU A 13 -0.14 -36.43 10.45
C LEU A 13 0.90 -37.21 9.63
N VAL A 14 1.57 -36.56 8.68
CA VAL A 14 2.56 -37.23 7.81
C VAL A 14 3.84 -37.54 8.58
N PHE A 15 4.43 -36.57 9.27
CA PHE A 15 5.74 -36.73 9.89
C PHE A 15 5.69 -37.44 11.25
N LYS A 16 4.77 -37.04 12.13
CA LYS A 16 4.72 -37.62 13.46
C LYS A 16 3.92 -38.92 13.54
N LYS A 17 2.84 -39.02 12.76
CA LYS A 17 2.02 -40.23 12.84
C LYS A 17 2.46 -41.29 11.83
N TYR A 18 2.26 -40.98 10.54
CA TYR A 18 2.51 -41.97 9.50
C TYR A 18 3.97 -42.44 9.42
N ALA A 19 4.92 -41.51 9.38
CA ALA A 19 6.34 -41.86 9.19
C ALA A 19 6.94 -42.58 10.41
N ILE A 20 6.47 -42.31 11.63
CA ILE A 20 6.88 -43.05 12.84
C ILE A 20 6.22 -44.39 12.89
N GLU A 21 4.90 -44.51 12.64
CA GLU A 21 4.16 -45.78 12.63
C GLU A 21 4.69 -46.76 11.58
N THR A 22 5.23 -46.26 10.46
CA THR A 22 5.84 -47.10 9.39
C THR A 22 7.35 -47.31 9.58
N ASN A 23 7.93 -46.88 10.70
CA ASN A 23 9.37 -46.95 11.00
C ASN A 23 10.27 -46.27 9.94
N GLN A 24 9.76 -45.26 9.24
CA GLN A 24 10.55 -44.46 8.28
C GLN A 24 11.35 -43.38 8.96
N LEU A 25 10.87 -42.86 10.09
CA LEU A 25 11.52 -41.86 10.92
C LEU A 25 11.44 -42.28 12.39
N ASP A 26 12.46 -41.95 13.17
CA ASP A 26 12.33 -41.93 14.62
C ASP A 26 11.65 -40.61 15.09
N PHE A 27 11.35 -40.54 16.38
CA PHE A 27 10.64 -39.42 16.96
C PHE A 27 11.43 -38.10 16.80
N ASP A 28 12.74 -38.12 17.05
CA ASP A 28 13.60 -36.93 16.99
C ASP A 28 13.74 -36.42 15.54
N GLN A 29 13.85 -37.34 14.58
CA GLN A 29 13.87 -37.00 13.17
C GLN A 29 12.53 -36.38 12.71
N ALA A 30 11.40 -36.94 13.14
CA ALA A 30 10.09 -36.39 12.85
C ALA A 30 9.90 -34.98 13.43
N GLU A 31 10.35 -34.76 14.66
CA GLU A 31 10.29 -33.45 15.30
C GLU A 31 11.16 -32.41 14.60
N GLN A 32 12.39 -32.78 14.22
CA GLN A 32 13.26 -31.88 13.44
C GLN A 32 12.67 -31.52 12.08
N LEU A 33 12.03 -32.47 11.39
CA LEU A 33 11.35 -32.21 10.13
C LEU A 33 10.15 -31.27 10.31
N MET A 34 9.38 -31.42 11.38
CA MET A 34 8.29 -30.52 11.71
C MET A 34 8.78 -29.09 11.94
N ILE A 35 9.87 -28.92 12.69
CA ILE A 35 10.46 -27.61 12.93
C ILE A 35 10.92 -26.97 11.63
N ARG A 36 11.65 -27.70 10.78
CA ARG A 36 12.11 -27.21 9.47
C ARG A 36 10.96 -26.86 8.56
N PHE A 37 9.94 -27.69 8.49
CA PHE A 37 8.74 -27.44 7.68
C PHE A 37 8.01 -26.18 8.15
N ASN A 38 7.83 -26.03 9.46
CA ASN A 38 7.22 -24.82 10.02
C ASN A 38 8.01 -23.57 9.67
N THR A 39 9.32 -23.60 9.85
CA THR A 39 10.20 -22.47 9.49
C THR A 39 10.07 -22.12 8.01
N TYR A 40 10.13 -23.11 7.12
CA TYR A 40 9.97 -22.90 5.68
C TYR A 40 8.63 -22.28 5.31
N ILE A 41 7.54 -22.76 5.90
CA ILE A 41 6.20 -22.20 5.65
C ILE A 41 6.09 -20.78 6.16
N GLN A 42 6.67 -20.45 7.33
CA GLN A 42 6.69 -19.09 7.86
C GLN A 42 7.47 -18.14 6.95
N GLU A 43 8.64 -18.57 6.47
CA GLU A 43 9.44 -17.79 5.52
C GLU A 43 8.71 -17.57 4.19
N ALA A 44 8.04 -18.60 3.65
CA ALA A 44 7.26 -18.50 2.42
C ALA A 44 6.06 -17.55 2.58
N ILE A 45 5.36 -17.61 3.72
CA ILE A 45 4.26 -16.68 4.02
C ILE A 45 4.79 -15.25 4.13
N HIS A 46 5.90 -15.06 4.83
CA HIS A 46 6.52 -13.73 4.99
C HIS A 46 6.96 -13.15 3.65
N TYR A 47 7.62 -13.96 2.82
CA TYR A 47 8.01 -13.57 1.46
C TYR A 47 6.80 -13.20 0.60
N ASN A 48 5.76 -14.04 0.57
CA ASN A 48 4.56 -13.76 -0.21
C ASN A 48 3.83 -12.49 0.27
N ASN A 49 3.74 -12.30 1.58
CA ASN A 49 3.14 -11.09 2.14
C ASN A 49 3.94 -9.84 1.74
N ARG A 50 5.27 -9.90 1.78
CA ARG A 50 6.13 -8.81 1.34
C ARG A 50 5.93 -8.49 -0.14
N VAL A 51 5.91 -9.50 -1.01
CA VAL A 51 5.67 -9.32 -2.45
C VAL A 51 4.28 -8.75 -2.73
N LEU A 52 3.26 -9.16 -1.97
CA LEU A 52 1.90 -8.63 -2.10
C LEU A 52 1.82 -7.17 -1.64
N ILE A 53 2.54 -6.79 -0.58
CA ILE A 53 2.62 -5.41 -0.10
C ILE A 53 3.34 -4.54 -1.12
N GLU A 54 4.52 -4.95 -1.60
CA GLU A 54 5.31 -4.22 -2.61
C GLU A 54 4.55 -4.00 -3.92
N LYS A 55 3.65 -4.93 -4.29
CA LYS A 55 2.77 -4.82 -5.47
C LYS A 55 1.40 -4.21 -5.17
N SER A 56 1.18 -3.76 -3.96
CA SER A 56 -0.09 -3.14 -3.58
C SER A 56 -0.34 -1.87 -4.38
N PRO A 57 -1.52 -1.70 -5.00
CA PRO A 57 -1.86 -0.47 -5.72
C PRO A 57 -1.73 0.79 -4.88
N ILE A 58 -1.94 0.68 -3.57
CA ILE A 58 -1.81 1.83 -2.65
C ILE A 58 -0.35 2.19 -2.40
N VAL A 59 0.55 1.20 -2.27
CA VAL A 59 1.99 1.44 -2.13
C VAL A 59 2.53 2.09 -3.41
N THR A 60 2.19 1.53 -4.57
CA THR A 60 2.54 2.10 -5.88
C THR A 60 2.05 3.55 -6.01
N LEU A 61 0.83 3.85 -5.57
CA LEU A 61 0.30 5.21 -5.57
C LEU A 61 1.10 6.14 -4.65
N CYS A 62 1.44 5.71 -3.44
CA CYS A 62 2.22 6.50 -2.50
C CYS A 62 3.63 6.76 -3.04
N GLN A 63 4.28 5.76 -3.63
CA GLN A 63 5.57 5.88 -4.31
C GLN A 63 5.49 6.86 -5.49
N ALA A 64 4.43 6.78 -6.31
CA ALA A 64 4.21 7.71 -7.41
C ALA A 64 4.12 9.17 -6.92
N ILE A 65 3.36 9.43 -5.87
CA ILE A 65 3.21 10.77 -5.31
C ILE A 65 4.57 11.30 -4.85
N ILE A 66 5.33 10.52 -4.07
CA ILE A 66 6.64 10.95 -3.56
C ILE A 66 7.63 11.18 -4.69
N THR A 67 7.71 10.24 -5.64
CA THR A 67 8.62 10.35 -6.79
C THR A 67 8.36 11.64 -7.58
N LYS A 68 7.09 11.93 -7.91
CA LYS A 68 6.73 13.12 -8.69
C LYS A 68 6.99 14.44 -7.94
N ILE A 69 6.85 14.42 -6.61
CA ILE A 69 7.24 15.55 -5.77
C ILE A 69 8.76 15.74 -5.78
N THR A 70 9.52 14.65 -5.60
CA THR A 70 10.99 14.68 -5.57
C THR A 70 11.59 15.11 -6.92
N GLU A 71 10.98 14.71 -8.02
CA GLU A 71 11.35 15.14 -9.38
C GLU A 71 10.95 16.59 -9.69
N ASN A 72 10.29 17.27 -8.75
CA ASN A 72 9.77 18.63 -8.91
C ASN A 72 8.83 18.82 -10.12
N LYS A 73 8.19 17.75 -10.57
CA LYS A 73 7.14 17.81 -11.60
C LYS A 73 5.87 18.47 -11.08
N PHE A 74 5.63 18.35 -9.77
CA PHE A 74 4.56 19.01 -9.05
C PHE A 74 5.18 19.82 -7.91
N PRO A 75 5.51 21.10 -8.15
CA PRO A 75 6.19 21.92 -7.15
C PRO A 75 5.32 22.09 -5.90
N VAL A 76 5.97 22.00 -4.76
CA VAL A 76 5.33 22.18 -3.45
C VAL A 76 5.42 23.66 -3.07
N VAL A 77 4.28 24.26 -2.74
CA VAL A 77 4.17 25.65 -2.36
C VAL A 77 3.37 25.81 -1.06
N PRO A 78 3.67 26.82 -0.24
CA PRO A 78 2.89 27.08 0.97
C PRO A 78 1.41 27.26 0.66
N ARG A 79 0.54 26.78 1.54
CA ARG A 79 -0.93 26.80 1.35
C ARG A 79 -1.51 28.20 1.14
N ASN A 80 -0.86 29.23 1.67
CA ASN A 80 -1.26 30.64 1.54
C ASN A 80 -0.59 31.37 0.38
N ALA A 81 0.19 30.67 -0.46
CA ALA A 81 0.82 31.29 -1.62
C ALA A 81 -0.21 31.76 -2.65
N GLN A 82 0.07 32.88 -3.30
CA GLN A 82 -0.67 33.26 -4.51
C GLN A 82 -0.25 32.34 -5.65
N ILE A 83 -1.22 31.67 -6.25
CA ILE A 83 -0.97 30.59 -7.19
C ILE A 83 -1.56 30.92 -8.55
N ASP A 84 -0.76 30.71 -9.58
CA ASP A 84 -1.22 30.68 -10.95
C ASP A 84 -2.00 29.39 -11.18
N ASP A 85 -3.27 29.51 -11.52
CA ASP A 85 -4.20 28.40 -11.74
C ASP A 85 -3.78 27.46 -12.90
N ALA A 86 -2.91 27.94 -13.79
CA ALA A 86 -2.48 27.18 -14.99
C ALA A 86 -1.45 26.07 -14.68
N ARG A 87 -0.82 26.09 -13.50
CA ARG A 87 0.22 25.12 -13.15
C ARG A 87 -0.29 24.05 -12.17
N HIS A 88 0.22 22.83 -12.33
CA HIS A 88 0.07 21.79 -11.34
C HIS A 88 1.00 22.06 -10.16
N TYR A 89 0.47 22.10 -8.95
CA TYR A 89 1.22 22.33 -7.72
C TYR A 89 0.55 21.61 -6.55
N ILE A 90 1.34 21.38 -5.52
CA ILE A 90 0.90 20.81 -4.26
C ILE A 90 0.94 21.92 -3.22
N LEU A 91 -0.19 22.13 -2.52
CA LEU A 91 -0.20 23.05 -1.38
C LEU A 91 0.30 22.31 -0.13
N GLU A 92 1.06 23.00 0.67
CA GLU A 92 1.70 22.44 1.86
C GLU A 92 1.38 23.25 3.11
N ASP A 93 1.09 22.54 4.19
CA ASP A 93 1.27 23.05 5.56
C ASP A 93 2.26 22.16 6.33
N ALA A 94 2.43 22.36 7.65
CA ALA A 94 3.45 21.66 8.43
C ALA A 94 3.40 20.15 8.29
N GLU A 95 2.21 19.55 8.34
CA GLU A 95 2.03 18.08 8.40
C GLU A 95 1.35 17.50 7.18
N LYS A 96 0.79 18.34 6.29
CA LYS A 96 -0.12 17.90 5.24
C LYS A 96 0.26 18.43 3.87
N TRP A 97 0.01 17.58 2.86
CA TRP A 97 -0.06 18.00 1.48
C TRP A 97 -1.50 18.02 0.98
N TYR A 98 -1.82 19.05 0.20
CA TYR A 98 -3.09 19.22 -0.48
C TYR A 98 -2.83 19.04 -1.97
N ILE A 99 -3.21 17.88 -2.50
CA ILE A 99 -2.99 17.51 -3.91
C ILE A 99 -4.32 17.56 -4.63
N ARG A 100 -4.38 18.23 -5.79
CA ARG A 100 -5.61 18.21 -6.61
C ARG A 100 -5.97 16.77 -6.95
N GLN A 101 -7.24 16.45 -6.83
CA GLN A 101 -7.72 15.09 -7.04
C GLN A 101 -7.34 14.52 -8.43
N GLY A 102 -7.36 15.37 -9.48
CA GLY A 102 -6.92 14.98 -10.82
C GLY A 102 -5.42 14.72 -10.93
N ASP A 103 -4.60 15.49 -10.20
CA ASP A 103 -3.15 15.38 -10.24
C ASP A 103 -2.67 14.05 -9.63
N ILE A 104 -3.36 13.51 -8.64
CA ILE A 104 -3.08 12.18 -8.07
C ILE A 104 -3.16 11.10 -9.17
N LEU A 105 -4.19 11.17 -10.02
CA LEU A 105 -4.35 10.24 -11.13
C LEU A 105 -3.25 10.41 -12.18
N THR A 106 -2.86 11.65 -12.45
CA THR A 106 -1.75 11.95 -13.37
C THR A 106 -0.44 11.40 -12.85
N MET A 107 -0.09 11.67 -11.59
CA MET A 107 1.12 11.14 -10.93
C MET A 107 1.19 9.62 -11.01
N LYS A 108 0.07 8.93 -10.68
CA LYS A 108 -0.01 7.47 -10.76
C LYS A 108 0.23 6.97 -12.18
N ASN A 109 -0.47 7.54 -13.16
CA ASN A 109 -0.39 7.08 -14.55
C ASN A 109 1.01 7.29 -15.15
N GLU A 110 1.64 8.42 -14.88
CA GLU A 110 3.02 8.70 -15.32
C GLU A 110 4.01 7.74 -14.68
N TYR A 111 3.90 7.52 -13.37
CA TYR A 111 4.78 6.61 -12.64
C TYR A 111 4.66 5.16 -13.14
N GLU A 112 3.44 4.69 -13.42
CA GLU A 112 3.21 3.35 -13.97
C GLU A 112 3.85 3.18 -15.35
N VAL A 113 3.73 4.18 -16.22
CA VAL A 113 4.34 4.17 -17.56
C VAL A 113 5.87 4.15 -17.47
N GLU A 114 6.45 5.03 -16.64
CA GLU A 114 7.91 5.17 -16.49
C GLU A 114 8.54 3.90 -15.88
N ASN A 115 7.82 3.18 -15.04
CA ASN A 115 8.31 1.96 -14.38
C ASN A 115 7.85 0.66 -15.05
N GLY A 116 7.19 0.72 -16.22
CA GLY A 116 6.71 -0.46 -16.93
C GLY A 116 5.63 -1.24 -16.18
N ILE A 117 4.93 -0.59 -15.26
CA ILE A 117 3.84 -1.20 -14.48
C ILE A 117 2.58 -1.25 -15.34
N LYS A 118 1.91 -2.39 -15.37
CA LYS A 118 0.64 -2.53 -16.10
C LYS A 118 -0.39 -1.54 -15.55
N ARG A 119 -0.83 -0.63 -16.40
CA ARG A 119 -1.82 0.37 -16.06
C ARG A 119 -3.16 -0.27 -15.66
N VAL A 120 -3.67 0.13 -14.50
CA VAL A 120 -5.02 -0.22 -14.03
C VAL A 120 -5.89 1.02 -14.16
N GLU A 121 -6.99 0.90 -14.90
CA GLU A 121 -7.96 1.99 -15.03
C GLU A 121 -8.68 2.23 -13.72
N VAL A 122 -8.50 3.41 -13.17
CA VAL A 122 -9.14 3.89 -11.95
C VAL A 122 -9.53 5.35 -12.10
N THR A 123 -10.51 5.79 -11.34
CA THR A 123 -10.89 7.21 -11.31
C THR A 123 -10.14 7.94 -10.19
N ALA A 124 -9.94 9.25 -10.37
CA ALA A 124 -9.34 10.09 -9.32
C ALA A 124 -10.15 10.06 -8.00
N ALA A 125 -11.47 9.93 -8.09
CA ALA A 125 -12.33 9.80 -6.92
C ALA A 125 -12.11 8.47 -6.17
N ARG A 126 -11.87 7.37 -6.90
CA ARG A 126 -11.54 6.08 -6.30
C ARG A 126 -10.20 6.11 -5.59
N LEU A 127 -9.17 6.70 -6.19
CA LEU A 127 -7.87 6.86 -5.56
C LEU A 127 -7.93 7.68 -4.27
N ALA A 128 -8.69 8.80 -4.28
CA ALA A 128 -8.91 9.60 -3.09
C ALA A 128 -9.61 8.80 -1.98
N LYS A 129 -10.61 7.98 -2.35
CA LYS A 129 -11.27 7.08 -1.40
C LYS A 129 -10.29 6.05 -0.83
N ASP A 130 -9.52 5.37 -1.67
CA ASP A 130 -8.57 4.35 -1.24
C ASP A 130 -7.50 4.91 -0.29
N LEU A 131 -7.03 6.14 -0.52
CA LEU A 131 -6.12 6.85 0.40
C LEU A 131 -6.78 7.14 1.76
N CYS A 132 -8.06 7.52 1.77
CA CYS A 132 -8.81 7.75 3.01
C CYS A 132 -9.12 6.44 3.75
N ASP A 133 -9.52 5.38 3.05
CA ASP A 133 -9.80 4.05 3.62
C ASP A 133 -8.55 3.43 4.28
N LYS A 134 -7.36 3.83 3.82
CA LYS A 134 -6.05 3.45 4.40
C LYS A 134 -5.51 4.48 5.39
N GLU A 135 -6.30 5.47 5.76
CA GLU A 135 -5.94 6.54 6.69
C GLU A 135 -4.71 7.37 6.28
N ILE A 136 -4.27 7.29 5.03
CA ILE A 136 -3.16 8.09 4.47
C ILE A 136 -3.66 9.51 4.17
N ALA A 137 -4.91 9.63 3.74
CA ALA A 137 -5.58 10.91 3.55
C ALA A 137 -6.71 11.10 4.57
N MET A 138 -7.01 12.35 4.84
CA MET A 138 -8.08 12.72 5.77
C MET A 138 -9.41 12.81 5.02
N PRO A 139 -10.47 12.11 5.47
CA PRO A 139 -11.82 12.34 4.95
C PRO A 139 -12.25 13.77 5.27
N CYS A 140 -12.94 14.40 4.35
CA CYS A 140 -13.47 15.74 4.52
C CYS A 140 -14.98 15.64 4.70
N ASP A 141 -15.47 15.78 5.92
CA ASP A 141 -16.89 15.88 6.24
C ASP A 141 -17.38 17.30 5.89
N GLU A 142 -18.07 17.40 4.76
CA GLU A 142 -18.91 18.56 4.46
C GLU A 142 -20.37 18.05 4.36
N GLY A 143 -21.04 17.98 5.51
CA GLY A 143 -22.43 17.54 5.56
C GLY A 143 -22.66 16.03 5.47
N LYS A 144 -23.83 15.60 4.95
CA LYS A 144 -24.30 14.21 4.98
C LYS A 144 -23.59 13.23 4.03
N THR A 145 -22.63 13.66 3.25
CA THR A 145 -21.88 12.83 2.28
C THR A 145 -20.41 12.81 2.62
N HIS A 146 -19.86 11.62 2.89
CA HIS A 146 -18.43 11.44 3.03
C HIS A 146 -17.71 11.93 1.76
N ARG A 147 -16.92 12.97 1.89
CA ARG A 147 -16.12 13.50 0.79
C ARG A 147 -14.65 13.20 1.04
N TYR A 148 -14.04 12.56 0.07
CA TYR A 148 -12.61 12.18 0.10
C TYR A 148 -11.68 13.32 -0.35
N ALA A 149 -12.25 14.50 -0.70
CA ALA A 149 -11.48 15.65 -1.13
C ALA A 149 -12.15 16.96 -0.70
N LYS A 150 -11.36 17.86 -0.16
CA LYS A 150 -11.78 19.20 0.31
C LYS A 150 -11.83 20.18 -0.85
N LYS A 151 -12.91 20.94 -0.98
CA LYS A 151 -13.00 22.04 -1.94
C LYS A 151 -12.21 23.25 -1.44
N ILE A 152 -11.25 23.71 -2.24
CA ILE A 152 -10.50 24.94 -2.00
C ILE A 152 -10.56 25.75 -3.31
N GLY A 153 -11.24 26.89 -3.28
CA GLY A 153 -11.54 27.66 -4.48
C GLY A 153 -12.37 26.83 -5.48
N LYS A 154 -11.91 26.72 -6.72
CA LYS A 154 -12.55 25.95 -7.79
C LYS A 154 -12.15 24.47 -7.87
N TYR A 155 -11.11 24.07 -7.13
CA TYR A 155 -10.56 22.71 -7.20
C TYR A 155 -10.89 21.87 -5.96
N ARG A 156 -10.82 20.56 -6.13
CA ARG A 156 -10.90 19.57 -5.05
C ARG A 156 -9.52 19.02 -4.75
N TYR A 157 -9.14 19.06 -3.48
CA TYR A 157 -7.84 18.61 -2.96
C TYR A 157 -8.02 17.44 -2.02
N VAL A 158 -7.26 16.38 -2.23
CA VAL A 158 -7.07 15.30 -1.26
C VAL A 158 -6.06 15.79 -0.22
N VAL A 159 -6.41 15.66 1.05
CA VAL A 159 -5.58 16.11 2.18
C VAL A 159 -4.79 14.93 2.70
N ILE A 160 -3.51 14.89 2.39
CA ILE A 160 -2.63 13.75 2.66
C ILE A 160 -1.74 14.05 3.87
N ASP A 161 -1.64 13.09 4.79
CA ASP A 161 -0.69 13.10 5.89
C ASP A 161 0.70 12.71 5.36
N LYS A 162 1.67 13.62 5.49
CA LYS A 162 3.03 13.44 4.96
C LYS A 162 3.74 12.24 5.58
N MET A 163 3.60 12.05 6.89
CA MET A 163 4.27 10.99 7.62
C MET A 163 3.72 9.62 7.22
N LYS A 164 2.40 9.48 7.18
CA LYS A 164 1.74 8.23 6.79
C LYS A 164 2.02 7.87 5.34
N LEU A 165 2.00 8.85 4.43
CA LEU A 165 2.36 8.63 3.03
C LEU A 165 3.78 8.08 2.90
N ASN A 166 4.78 8.71 3.57
CA ASN A 166 6.16 8.26 3.55
C ASN A 166 6.33 6.86 4.14
N GLN A 167 5.63 6.55 5.24
CA GLN A 167 5.66 5.21 5.83
C GLN A 167 5.19 4.13 4.87
N VAL A 168 4.09 4.39 4.15
CA VAL A 168 3.53 3.42 3.19
C VAL A 168 4.38 3.32 1.92
N ALA A 169 4.95 4.41 1.43
CA ALA A 169 5.78 4.40 0.22
C ALA A 169 7.13 3.67 0.41
N ASN A 170 7.60 3.54 1.65
CA ASN A 170 8.87 2.87 2.00
C ASN A 170 8.66 1.39 2.41
N LEU A 171 7.45 0.86 2.28
CA LEU A 171 7.19 -0.58 2.45
C LEU A 171 7.66 -1.37 1.23
#